data_6a8987e791555c06e9eb28aeaba09c54
#
_entry.id   6a8987e791555c06e9eb28aeaba09c54
#
_cell.length_a   1.000
_cell.length_b   1.000
_cell.length_c   1.000
_cell.angle_alpha   90.00
_cell.angle_beta   90.00
_cell.angle_gamma   90.00
#
_symmetry.space_group_name_H-M   'P 1'
#
loop_
_entity.id
_entity.type
_entity.pdbx_description
1 polymer ?
#
loop_
_entity_poly.entity_id
_entity_poly.type
_entity_poly.pdbx_seq_one_letter_code
_entity_poly.pdbx_strand_id
1 'polypeptide(L)'
;MLVAMEGSVGYGIGGARVELEIGYERFKTKGIRDSGSKEDEADTVYLLAKELAYDVVTGQTDNLAAALAKTSGKDIVQFAKAVEISHSDIGKKVCKTKPNSGTNNYGKYAPETDTTAEKSDVAICGGKGGTSEGGSSEEVFKQFIEKTLKDGSQNWPTSKDKGPGARSEVKSKQNDNAKAVAKDLVDLNRDEKTIVAGLLAKTIEGGEVVEIRAVSSTSLRT
;
A
#
# COMPACT_ATOMS: atom_id res chain seq x y z
N MET A 1 -29.32 -16.76 -10.76
CA MET A 1 -28.31 -17.75 -11.11
C MET A 1 -27.15 -17.49 -10.18
N LEU A 2 -26.89 -18.40 -9.25
CA LEU A 2 -25.78 -18.29 -8.31
C LEU A 2 -24.55 -18.87 -9.03
N VAL A 3 -23.47 -18.12 -9.08
CA VAL A 3 -22.19 -18.64 -9.54
C VAL A 3 -21.23 -18.49 -8.38
N ALA A 4 -20.84 -19.61 -7.76
CA ALA A 4 -19.78 -19.68 -6.80
C ALA A 4 -18.52 -20.23 -7.51
N MET A 5 -17.39 -19.59 -7.35
CA MET A 5 -16.09 -20.09 -7.78
C MET A 5 -15.16 -20.08 -6.56
N GLU A 6 -14.66 -21.24 -6.20
CA GLU A 6 -13.64 -21.41 -5.18
C GLU A 6 -12.30 -21.71 -5.86
N GLY A 7 -11.27 -21.01 -5.46
CA GLY A 7 -9.90 -21.29 -5.87
C GLY A 7 -9.01 -21.32 -4.65
N SER A 8 -8.29 -22.42 -4.41
CA SER A 8 -7.32 -22.53 -3.35
C SER A 8 -5.91 -22.58 -3.92
N VAL A 9 -4.98 -21.84 -3.33
CA VAL A 9 -3.55 -21.98 -3.57
C VAL A 9 -2.89 -22.43 -2.27
N GLY A 10 -2.42 -23.67 -2.25
CA GLY A 10 -1.76 -24.26 -1.10
C GLY A 10 -0.26 -24.36 -1.30
N TYR A 11 0.52 -24.00 -0.28
CA TYR A 11 1.97 -24.19 -0.25
C TYR A 11 2.38 -24.91 1.04
N GLY A 12 3.14 -26.01 0.91
CA GLY A 12 3.61 -26.79 2.03
C GLY A 12 5.12 -26.63 2.27
N ILE A 13 5.52 -26.34 3.49
CA ILE A 13 6.92 -26.38 3.94
C ILE A 13 6.97 -27.20 5.22
N GLY A 14 7.77 -28.28 5.20
CA GLY A 14 8.21 -28.98 6.43
C GLY A 14 7.09 -29.47 7.35
N GLY A 15 5.97 -29.97 6.79
CA GLY A 15 4.85 -30.50 7.57
C GLY A 15 3.77 -29.47 7.94
N ALA A 16 3.93 -28.21 7.61
CA ALA A 16 2.90 -27.19 7.70
C ALA A 16 2.37 -26.82 6.31
N ARG A 17 1.04 -26.82 6.12
CA ARG A 17 0.36 -26.42 4.89
C ARG A 17 -0.35 -25.10 5.16
N VAL A 18 0.01 -24.07 4.40
CA VAL A 18 -0.76 -22.82 4.37
C VAL A 18 -1.61 -22.85 3.10
N GLU A 19 -2.90 -22.82 3.28
CA GLU A 19 -3.89 -22.78 2.20
C GLU A 19 -4.56 -21.42 2.23
N LEU A 20 -4.45 -20.69 1.13
CA LEU A 20 -5.20 -19.47 0.89
C LEU A 20 -6.42 -19.86 0.07
N GLU A 21 -7.59 -19.88 0.69
CA GLU A 21 -8.85 -20.15 0.04
C GLU A 21 -9.51 -18.81 -0.30
N ILE A 22 -9.75 -18.57 -1.57
CA ILE A 22 -10.47 -17.38 -2.06
C ILE A 22 -11.81 -17.86 -2.59
N GLY A 23 -12.86 -17.65 -1.81
CA GLY A 23 -14.24 -17.89 -2.21
C GLY A 23 -14.85 -16.65 -2.88
N TYR A 24 -15.44 -16.83 -4.05
CA TYR A 24 -16.25 -15.81 -4.73
C TYR A 24 -17.71 -16.25 -4.71
N GLU A 25 -18.55 -15.47 -4.05
CA GLU A 25 -20.02 -15.61 -4.15
C GLU A 25 -20.61 -14.38 -4.83
N ARG A 26 -21.19 -14.57 -6.01
CA ARG A 26 -21.95 -13.53 -6.70
C ARG A 26 -23.41 -13.60 -6.29
N PHE A 27 -23.84 -12.65 -5.48
CA PHE A 27 -25.27 -12.45 -5.21
C PHE A 27 -25.87 -11.56 -6.30
N LYS A 28 -26.74 -12.15 -7.14
CA LYS A 28 -27.56 -11.37 -8.06
C LYS A 28 -28.78 -10.85 -7.31
N THR A 29 -28.68 -9.69 -6.70
CA THR A 29 -29.85 -8.96 -6.24
C THR A 29 -30.61 -8.47 -7.47
N LYS A 30 -31.90 -8.79 -7.58
CA LYS A 30 -32.80 -8.17 -8.57
C LYS A 30 -32.92 -6.69 -8.19
N GLY A 31 -32.01 -5.87 -8.70
CA GLY A 31 -32.07 -4.43 -8.57
C GLY A 31 -33.17 -3.87 -9.45
N ILE A 32 -33.96 -3.03 -8.86
CA ILE A 32 -34.88 -2.10 -9.50
C ILE A 32 -34.11 -1.37 -10.60
N ARG A 33 -34.70 -1.36 -11.82
CA ARG A 33 -34.17 -0.66 -12.99
C ARG A 33 -33.85 0.79 -12.62
N ASP A 34 -32.59 1.15 -12.64
CA ASP A 34 -32.06 2.38 -13.25
C ASP A 34 -30.53 2.43 -13.18
N SER A 35 -29.93 2.82 -14.31
CA SER A 35 -28.52 3.19 -14.60
C SER A 35 -27.48 2.07 -14.56
N GLY A 36 -26.98 1.73 -15.75
CA GLY A 36 -25.94 0.77 -16.08
C GLY A 36 -24.51 1.19 -15.72
N SER A 37 -24.26 1.80 -14.56
CA SER A 37 -22.90 2.24 -14.16
C SER A 37 -22.34 1.54 -12.92
N LYS A 38 -23.17 0.90 -12.10
CA LYS A 38 -22.72 0.34 -10.82
C LYS A 38 -22.16 -1.08 -10.87
N GLU A 39 -22.59 -1.89 -11.84
CA GLU A 39 -22.07 -3.26 -12.00
C GLU A 39 -20.66 -3.26 -12.58
N ASP A 40 -20.39 -2.39 -13.57
CA ASP A 40 -19.07 -2.28 -14.20
C ASP A 40 -18.01 -1.70 -13.22
N GLU A 41 -18.44 -0.81 -12.31
CA GLU A 41 -17.57 -0.21 -11.31
C GLU A 41 -17.15 -1.21 -10.21
N ALA A 42 -18.07 -2.05 -9.75
CA ALA A 42 -17.80 -3.09 -8.76
C ALA A 42 -16.86 -4.19 -9.31
N ASP A 43 -17.07 -4.62 -10.54
CA ASP A 43 -16.20 -5.61 -11.19
C ASP A 43 -14.79 -5.05 -11.42
N THR A 44 -14.67 -3.78 -11.75
CA THR A 44 -13.37 -3.11 -11.96
C THR A 44 -12.59 -2.98 -10.65
N VAL A 45 -13.24 -2.63 -9.55
CA VAL A 45 -12.62 -2.51 -8.21
C VAL A 45 -12.15 -3.87 -7.72
N TYR A 46 -12.94 -4.93 -7.90
CA TYR A 46 -12.56 -6.29 -7.52
C TYR A 46 -11.34 -6.80 -8.30
N LEU A 47 -11.28 -6.56 -9.60
CA LEU A 47 -10.14 -6.95 -10.43
C LEU A 47 -8.86 -6.20 -10.01
N LEU A 48 -8.97 -4.92 -9.69
CA LEU A 48 -7.84 -4.12 -9.20
C LEU A 48 -7.32 -4.63 -7.85
N ALA A 49 -8.18 -4.98 -6.92
CA ALA A 49 -7.80 -5.52 -5.63
C ALA A 49 -7.05 -6.86 -5.76
N LYS A 50 -7.52 -7.74 -6.67
CA LYS A 50 -6.83 -9.01 -7.00
C LYS A 50 -5.46 -8.79 -7.63
N GLU A 51 -5.36 -7.87 -8.58
CA GLU A 51 -4.11 -7.51 -9.26
C GLU A 51 -3.08 -7.02 -8.24
N LEU A 52 -3.46 -6.09 -7.37
CA LEU A 52 -2.61 -5.57 -6.30
C LEU A 52 -2.09 -6.67 -5.37
N ALA A 53 -2.97 -7.55 -4.89
CA ALA A 53 -2.59 -8.64 -4.00
C ALA A 53 -1.62 -9.62 -4.68
N TYR A 54 -1.89 -9.98 -5.93
CA TYR A 54 -1.03 -10.87 -6.72
C TYR A 54 0.36 -10.25 -6.95
N ASP A 55 0.42 -8.99 -7.33
CA ASP A 55 1.68 -8.30 -7.66
C ASP A 55 2.58 -8.12 -6.43
N VAL A 56 1.99 -7.86 -5.25
CA VAL A 56 2.75 -7.83 -3.98
C VAL A 56 3.41 -9.18 -3.71
N VAL A 57 2.64 -10.27 -3.76
CA VAL A 57 3.14 -11.61 -3.43
C VAL A 57 4.18 -12.09 -4.44
N THR A 58 3.95 -11.84 -5.72
CA THR A 58 4.85 -12.27 -6.81
C THR A 58 6.06 -11.36 -7.00
N GLY A 59 6.06 -10.19 -6.36
CA GLY A 59 7.18 -9.25 -6.43
C GLY A 59 7.26 -8.45 -7.73
N GLN A 60 6.13 -8.22 -8.40
CA GLN A 60 6.06 -7.46 -9.66
C GLN A 60 5.93 -5.97 -9.40
N THR A 61 7.06 -5.31 -9.11
CA THR A 61 7.10 -3.91 -8.68
C THR A 61 6.46 -2.94 -9.67
N ASP A 62 6.70 -3.08 -10.97
CA ASP A 62 6.18 -2.16 -11.98
C ASP A 62 4.66 -2.31 -12.16
N ASN A 63 4.15 -3.54 -12.15
CA ASN A 63 2.72 -3.82 -12.22
C ASN A 63 2.03 -3.29 -10.96
N LEU A 64 2.58 -3.58 -9.77
CA LEU A 64 2.08 -3.07 -8.50
C LEU A 64 2.05 -1.53 -8.48
N ALA A 65 3.11 -0.87 -8.95
CA ALA A 65 3.16 0.58 -9.04
C ALA A 65 2.08 1.15 -9.97
N ALA A 66 1.85 0.50 -11.11
CA ALA A 66 0.81 0.91 -12.06
C ALA A 66 -0.60 0.71 -11.47
N ALA A 67 -0.85 -0.38 -10.77
CA ALA A 67 -2.11 -0.66 -10.09
C ALA A 67 -2.36 0.30 -8.92
N LEU A 68 -1.35 0.55 -8.08
CA LEU A 68 -1.41 1.54 -7.00
C LEU A 68 -1.66 2.96 -7.54
N ALA A 69 -1.12 3.33 -8.69
CA ALA A 69 -1.36 4.63 -9.31
C ALA A 69 -2.81 4.84 -9.75
N LYS A 70 -3.57 3.76 -9.99
CA LYS A 70 -5.00 3.79 -10.30
C LYS A 70 -5.89 3.80 -9.04
N THR A 71 -5.33 3.42 -7.90
CA THR A 71 -6.03 3.37 -6.62
C THR A 71 -6.22 4.79 -6.07
N SER A 72 -7.36 5.07 -5.42
CA SER A 72 -7.59 6.38 -4.82
C SER A 72 -6.66 6.63 -3.63
N GLY A 73 -6.27 7.89 -3.41
CA GLY A 73 -5.47 8.22 -2.23
C GLY A 73 -6.19 7.97 -0.91
N LYS A 74 -7.52 8.00 -0.89
CA LYS A 74 -8.33 7.64 0.27
C LYS A 74 -8.19 6.17 0.64
N ASP A 75 -8.21 5.28 -0.35
CA ASP A 75 -8.03 3.85 -0.14
C ASP A 75 -6.62 3.52 0.35
N ILE A 76 -5.62 4.23 -0.17
CA ILE A 76 -4.23 4.11 0.33
C ILE A 76 -4.12 4.54 1.79
N VAL A 77 -4.79 5.63 2.19
CA VAL A 77 -4.83 6.06 3.59
C VAL A 77 -5.52 5.02 4.48
N GLN A 78 -6.62 4.42 4.02
CA GLN A 78 -7.31 3.35 4.74
C GLN A 78 -6.44 2.09 4.86
N PHE A 79 -5.83 1.67 3.77
CA PHE A 79 -4.87 0.56 3.75
C PHE A 79 -3.75 0.77 4.77
N ALA A 80 -3.15 1.94 4.74
CA ALA A 80 -2.04 2.23 5.62
C ALA A 80 -2.45 2.30 7.10
N LYS A 81 -3.62 2.83 7.42
CA LYS A 81 -4.21 2.77 8.78
C LYS A 81 -4.44 1.31 9.20
N ALA A 82 -4.92 0.46 8.31
CA ALA A 82 -5.10 -0.96 8.60
C ALA A 82 -3.76 -1.65 8.91
N VAL A 83 -2.70 -1.34 8.16
CA VAL A 83 -1.33 -1.82 8.42
C VAL A 83 -0.85 -1.36 9.80
N GLU A 84 -0.99 -0.08 10.13
CA GLU A 84 -0.55 0.47 11.42
C GLU A 84 -1.28 -0.13 12.62
N ILE A 85 -2.58 -0.39 12.49
CA ILE A 85 -3.39 -0.97 13.57
C ILE A 85 -3.07 -2.46 13.77
N SER A 86 -2.93 -3.21 12.69
CA SER A 86 -2.80 -4.66 12.76
C SER A 86 -1.34 -5.13 12.80
N HIS A 87 -0.43 -4.44 12.11
CA HIS A 87 0.96 -4.86 11.91
C HIS A 87 1.90 -3.64 11.83
N SER A 88 2.03 -2.88 12.92
CA SER A 88 2.83 -1.66 12.98
C SER A 88 4.31 -1.86 12.59
N ASP A 89 4.86 -3.07 12.77
CA ASP A 89 6.22 -3.38 12.37
C ASP A 89 6.41 -3.41 10.85
N ILE A 90 5.36 -3.74 10.09
CA ILE A 90 5.36 -3.58 8.64
C ILE A 90 5.36 -2.09 8.28
N GLY A 91 4.53 -1.29 8.94
CA GLY A 91 4.48 0.16 8.73
C GLY A 91 5.83 0.85 8.93
N LYS A 92 6.68 0.35 9.85
CA LYS A 92 8.04 0.85 10.07
C LYS A 92 9.01 0.58 8.91
N LYS A 93 8.67 -0.32 7.99
CA LYS A 93 9.50 -0.69 6.84
C LYS A 93 9.12 0.06 5.57
N VAL A 94 7.90 0.58 5.50
CA VAL A 94 7.35 1.27 4.33
C VAL A 94 7.56 2.77 4.45
N CYS A 95 7.91 3.42 3.36
CA CYS A 95 8.14 4.87 3.28
C CYS A 95 9.13 5.41 4.33
N LYS A 96 10.15 4.65 4.62
CA LYS A 96 11.19 5.02 5.59
C LYS A 96 12.07 6.13 5.04
N THR A 97 12.04 7.32 5.64
CA THR A 97 12.87 8.45 5.19
C THR A 97 14.36 8.17 5.38
N LYS A 98 15.18 8.78 4.53
CA LYS A 98 16.63 8.55 4.49
C LYS A 98 17.37 9.76 5.01
N PRO A 99 18.56 9.56 5.64
CA PRO A 99 19.42 10.67 5.99
C PRO A 99 20.09 11.24 4.75
N ASN A 100 20.54 12.49 4.82
CA ASN A 100 21.45 13.05 3.83
C ASN A 100 22.83 12.40 3.97
N SER A 101 23.51 12.25 2.83
CA SER A 101 24.90 11.74 2.80
C SER A 101 25.82 12.66 3.60
N GLY A 102 26.49 12.09 4.61
CA GLY A 102 27.43 12.84 5.45
C GLY A 102 26.81 13.59 6.64
N THR A 103 25.48 13.51 6.81
CA THR A 103 24.79 14.04 8.00
C THR A 103 23.74 13.03 8.49
N ASN A 104 23.30 13.18 9.75
CA ASN A 104 22.18 12.39 10.29
C ASN A 104 20.83 13.12 10.11
N ASN A 105 20.74 14.00 9.12
CA ASN A 105 19.54 14.78 8.84
C ASN A 105 18.56 13.94 8.01
N TYR A 106 17.62 13.31 8.66
CA TYR A 106 16.56 12.53 7.98
C TYR A 106 15.53 13.45 7.33
N GLY A 107 14.92 12.98 6.23
CA GLY A 107 13.77 13.64 5.64
C GLY A 107 12.61 13.74 6.65
N LYS A 108 11.89 14.85 6.61
CA LYS A 108 10.67 15.09 7.39
C LYS A 108 9.48 15.15 6.48
N TYR A 109 8.48 14.35 6.74
CA TYR A 109 7.26 14.37 5.92
C TYR A 109 6.51 15.69 6.06
N ALA A 110 6.12 16.24 4.90
CA ALA A 110 5.41 17.50 4.76
C ALA A 110 4.44 17.44 3.58
N PRO A 111 3.48 18.40 3.47
CA PRO A 111 2.56 18.45 2.33
C PRO A 111 3.24 18.73 0.99
N GLU A 112 4.42 19.34 1.00
CA GLU A 112 5.21 19.64 -0.20
C GLU A 112 6.69 19.47 0.09
N THR A 113 7.43 18.92 -0.88
CA THR A 113 8.89 18.82 -0.81
C THR A 113 9.52 20.20 -0.95
N ASP A 114 10.36 20.58 0.00
CA ASP A 114 11.25 21.73 -0.16
C ASP A 114 12.52 21.32 -0.92
N THR A 115 12.72 21.90 -2.07
CA THR A 115 13.80 21.55 -2.99
C THR A 115 15.10 22.33 -2.76
N THR A 116 15.15 23.22 -1.74
CA THR A 116 16.40 23.87 -1.29
C THR A 116 17.32 22.88 -0.62
N ALA A 117 18.64 23.02 -0.80
CA ALA A 117 19.62 22.05 -0.33
C ALA A 117 19.60 21.81 1.19
N GLU A 118 19.35 22.84 1.96
CA GLU A 118 19.41 22.85 3.43
C GLU A 118 18.18 22.23 4.08
N LYS A 119 17.03 22.24 3.39
CA LYS A 119 15.73 21.85 3.92
C LYS A 119 15.50 20.34 3.85
N SER A 120 14.74 19.81 4.79
CA SER A 120 14.46 18.36 4.88
C SER A 120 13.02 17.97 4.66
N ASP A 121 12.12 18.92 4.39
CA ASP A 121 10.73 18.65 4.09
C ASP A 121 10.61 17.81 2.81
N VAL A 122 9.86 16.71 2.86
CA VAL A 122 9.65 15.80 1.74
C VAL A 122 8.19 15.33 1.66
N ALA A 123 7.64 15.34 0.46
CA ALA A 123 6.33 14.77 0.14
C ALA A 123 6.45 13.45 -0.64
N ILE A 124 7.65 12.97 -0.87
CA ILE A 124 7.93 11.68 -1.51
C ILE A 124 8.18 10.60 -0.47
N CYS A 125 7.56 9.44 -0.65
CA CYS A 125 7.76 8.25 0.17
C CYS A 125 9.25 7.84 0.18
N GLY A 126 9.84 7.71 1.36
CA GLY A 126 11.26 7.39 1.52
C GLY A 126 12.21 8.54 1.17
N GLY A 127 11.72 9.78 1.18
CA GLY A 127 12.48 10.96 0.80
C GLY A 127 13.72 11.19 1.70
N LYS A 128 14.74 11.79 1.09
CA LYS A 128 16.05 12.07 1.74
C LYS A 128 16.04 13.43 2.42
N GLY A 129 16.76 13.57 3.52
CA GLY A 129 16.92 14.84 4.22
C GLY A 129 17.82 15.84 3.51
N GLY A 130 17.87 17.07 4.02
CA GLY A 130 18.70 18.17 3.53
C GLY A 130 20.07 18.22 4.20
N THR A 131 20.90 19.19 3.78
CA THR A 131 22.28 19.31 4.26
C THR A 131 22.38 19.88 5.68
N SER A 132 21.47 20.75 6.10
CA SER A 132 21.56 21.47 7.37
C SER A 132 20.38 21.19 8.30
N GLU A 133 19.18 21.01 7.76
CA GLU A 133 17.99 20.73 8.54
C GLU A 133 17.58 19.26 8.37
N GLY A 134 17.01 18.65 9.41
CA GLY A 134 16.53 17.28 9.33
C GLY A 134 15.91 16.75 10.62
N GLY A 135 15.31 15.57 10.51
CA GLY A 135 14.93 14.77 11.66
C GLY A 135 16.15 14.14 12.31
N SER A 136 16.12 13.94 13.62
CA SER A 136 17.11 13.14 14.35
C SER A 136 16.94 11.63 14.11
N SER A 137 15.81 11.24 13.57
CA SER A 137 15.45 9.85 13.24
C SER A 137 14.62 9.79 11.98
N GLU A 138 14.49 8.59 11.43
CA GLU A 138 13.62 8.31 10.31
C GLU A 138 12.14 8.53 10.65
N GLU A 139 11.36 8.99 9.68
CA GLU A 139 9.91 8.93 9.67
C GLU A 139 9.48 7.80 8.72
N VAL A 140 8.33 7.17 9.00
CA VAL A 140 7.87 5.96 8.32
C VAL A 140 6.45 6.11 7.78
N PHE A 141 5.80 5.03 7.39
CA PHE A 141 4.50 5.04 6.72
C PHE A 141 3.43 5.83 7.49
N LYS A 142 3.40 5.70 8.81
CA LYS A 142 2.48 6.46 9.67
C LYS A 142 2.61 7.97 9.44
N GLN A 143 3.82 8.52 9.54
CA GLN A 143 4.06 9.96 9.35
C GLN A 143 3.83 10.38 7.91
N PHE A 144 4.13 9.52 6.93
CA PHE A 144 3.83 9.77 5.52
C PHE A 144 2.32 10.01 5.32
N ILE A 145 1.47 9.18 5.91
CA ILE A 145 0.03 9.35 5.81
C ILE A 145 -0.43 10.60 6.54
N GLU A 146 -0.04 10.76 7.80
CA GLU A 146 -0.51 11.84 8.66
C GLU A 146 -0.11 13.23 8.13
N LYS A 147 1.12 13.38 7.63
CA LYS A 147 1.71 14.67 7.27
C LYS A 147 1.63 14.97 5.77
N THR A 148 1.73 13.94 4.92
CA THR A 148 1.84 14.11 3.47
C THR A 148 0.54 13.80 2.75
N LEU A 149 -0.05 12.63 2.93
CA LEU A 149 -1.30 12.24 2.26
C LEU A 149 -2.53 12.82 2.94
N LYS A 150 -2.52 12.93 4.27
CA LYS A 150 -3.64 13.39 5.11
C LYS A 150 -4.90 12.56 4.90
N ASP A 151 -5.88 13.09 4.21
CA ASP A 151 -7.14 12.43 3.84
C ASP A 151 -7.08 11.68 2.49
N GLY A 152 -5.92 11.68 1.84
CA GLY A 152 -5.71 11.08 0.52
C GLY A 152 -6.09 11.96 -0.66
N SER A 153 -6.47 13.22 -0.44
CA SER A 153 -6.81 14.17 -1.52
C SER A 153 -5.59 14.78 -2.21
N GLN A 154 -4.39 14.57 -1.66
CA GLN A 154 -3.15 15.15 -2.16
C GLN A 154 -1.99 14.16 -2.10
N ASN A 155 -0.93 14.44 -2.85
CA ASN A 155 0.32 13.68 -2.88
C ASN A 155 0.17 12.20 -3.26
N TRP A 156 -0.92 11.83 -3.92
CA TRP A 156 -1.14 10.50 -4.43
C TRP A 156 -1.75 10.55 -5.84
N PRO A 157 -1.26 9.75 -6.78
CA PRO A 157 -0.07 8.88 -6.74
C PRO A 157 1.26 9.61 -6.92
N THR A 158 1.22 10.92 -7.14
CA THR A 158 2.37 11.78 -7.43
C THR A 158 2.56 12.79 -6.29
N SER A 159 3.80 12.94 -5.82
CA SER A 159 4.16 13.91 -4.79
C SER A 159 4.08 15.35 -5.30
N LYS A 160 4.10 16.32 -4.40
CA LYS A 160 4.20 17.75 -4.72
C LYS A 160 5.53 18.31 -4.24
N ASP A 161 6.09 19.25 -5.00
CA ASP A 161 7.25 20.01 -4.62
C ASP A 161 7.04 21.52 -4.82
N LYS A 162 7.89 22.34 -4.16
CA LYS A 162 7.87 23.82 -4.24
C LYS A 162 8.52 24.36 -5.51
N GLY A 163 8.86 23.49 -6.49
CA GLY A 163 9.42 23.92 -7.76
C GLY A 163 10.94 23.70 -7.88
N PRO A 164 11.64 24.49 -8.67
CA PRO A 164 13.05 24.28 -8.95
C PRO A 164 13.93 24.50 -7.72
N GLY A 165 14.93 23.61 -7.52
CA GLY A 165 15.89 23.68 -6.43
C GLY A 165 17.01 22.67 -6.60
N ALA A 166 17.99 22.67 -5.67
CA ALA A 166 19.20 21.87 -5.75
C ALA A 166 18.97 20.36 -5.45
N ARG A 167 17.87 20.02 -4.74
CA ARG A 167 17.56 18.62 -4.35
C ARG A 167 16.78 17.89 -5.43
N SER A 168 17.45 17.57 -6.55
CA SER A 168 16.82 16.92 -7.71
C SER A 168 16.29 15.50 -7.41
N GLU A 169 16.86 14.81 -6.43
CA GLU A 169 16.52 13.45 -6.03
C GLU A 169 15.16 13.33 -5.32
N VAL A 170 14.68 14.42 -4.71
CA VAL A 170 13.38 14.47 -4.03
C VAL A 170 12.35 15.31 -4.79
N LYS A 171 12.66 15.71 -6.02
CA LYS A 171 11.72 16.36 -6.92
C LYS A 171 10.57 15.44 -7.31
N SER A 172 9.39 16.00 -7.42
CA SER A 172 8.20 15.30 -7.88
C SER A 172 8.37 14.71 -9.28
N LYS A 173 7.98 13.46 -9.45
CA LYS A 173 7.93 12.74 -10.73
C LYS A 173 6.61 11.99 -10.81
N GLN A 174 6.12 11.78 -12.02
CA GLN A 174 4.86 11.08 -12.23
C GLN A 174 4.82 9.72 -11.51
N ASN A 175 3.81 9.53 -10.68
CA ASN A 175 3.54 8.32 -9.89
C ASN A 175 4.69 7.93 -8.95
N ASP A 176 5.49 8.88 -8.49
CA ASP A 176 6.66 8.63 -7.65
C ASP A 176 6.29 8.01 -6.30
N ASN A 177 5.21 8.46 -5.66
CA ASN A 177 4.73 7.88 -4.41
C ASN A 177 4.17 6.47 -4.61
N ALA A 178 3.42 6.22 -5.67
CA ALA A 178 2.95 4.88 -6.00
C ALA A 178 4.11 3.91 -6.27
N LYS A 179 5.13 4.35 -7.00
CA LYS A 179 6.34 3.57 -7.29
C LYS A 179 7.15 3.27 -6.03
N ALA A 180 7.32 4.27 -5.16
CA ALA A 180 8.09 4.11 -3.92
C ALA A 180 7.38 3.15 -2.96
N VAL A 181 6.08 3.29 -2.77
CA VAL A 181 5.27 2.37 -1.96
C VAL A 181 5.32 0.96 -2.55
N ALA A 182 5.13 0.79 -3.87
CA ALA A 182 5.21 -0.53 -4.52
C ALA A 182 6.54 -1.22 -4.25
N LYS A 183 7.64 -0.48 -4.39
CA LYS A 183 8.98 -1.00 -4.12
C LYS A 183 9.11 -1.49 -2.68
N ASP A 184 8.73 -0.67 -1.71
CA ASP A 184 8.85 -1.01 -0.30
C ASP A 184 7.98 -2.23 0.07
N LEU A 185 6.77 -2.36 -0.50
CA LEU A 185 5.90 -3.52 -0.30
C LEU A 185 6.48 -4.80 -0.92
N VAL A 186 7.12 -4.70 -2.06
CA VAL A 186 7.78 -5.85 -2.72
C VAL A 186 9.07 -6.26 -1.98
N ASP A 187 9.75 -5.34 -1.30
CA ASP A 187 10.94 -5.61 -0.50
C ASP A 187 10.64 -6.27 0.87
N LEU A 188 9.37 -6.37 1.27
CA LEU A 188 8.95 -7.09 2.48
C LEU A 188 9.26 -8.59 2.39
N ASN A 189 9.37 -9.25 3.53
CA ASN A 189 9.48 -10.71 3.55
C ASN A 189 8.16 -11.37 3.11
N ARG A 190 8.19 -12.69 2.90
CA ARG A 190 7.07 -13.45 2.34
C ARG A 190 5.80 -13.37 3.19
N ASP A 191 5.95 -13.50 4.51
CA ASP A 191 4.80 -13.50 5.43
C ASP A 191 4.18 -12.10 5.48
N GLU A 192 5.00 -11.07 5.53
CA GLU A 192 4.57 -9.67 5.49
C GLU A 192 3.87 -9.32 4.17
N LYS A 193 4.36 -9.83 3.03
CA LYS A 193 3.71 -9.67 1.73
C LYS A 193 2.31 -10.27 1.73
N THR A 194 2.13 -11.44 2.31
CA THR A 194 0.82 -12.10 2.40
C THR A 194 -0.16 -11.26 3.23
N ILE A 195 0.31 -10.72 4.36
CA ILE A 195 -0.49 -9.84 5.21
C ILE A 195 -0.90 -8.57 4.45
N VAL A 196 0.06 -7.92 3.82
CA VAL A 196 -0.17 -6.68 3.05
C VAL A 196 -1.12 -6.92 1.88
N ALA A 197 -0.96 -8.02 1.14
CA ALA A 197 -1.85 -8.40 0.05
C ALA A 197 -3.30 -8.55 0.53
N GLY A 198 -3.52 -9.21 1.67
CA GLY A 198 -4.84 -9.35 2.27
C GLY A 198 -5.44 -8.01 2.72
N LEU A 199 -4.63 -7.12 3.29
CA LEU A 199 -5.08 -5.78 3.69
C LEU A 199 -5.40 -4.89 2.49
N LEU A 200 -4.60 -4.92 1.42
CA LEU A 200 -4.87 -4.20 0.17
C LEU A 200 -6.19 -4.65 -0.45
N ALA A 201 -6.39 -5.95 -0.60
CA ALA A 201 -7.63 -6.49 -1.15
C ALA A 201 -8.86 -6.00 -0.38
N LYS A 202 -8.82 -6.06 0.96
CA LYS A 202 -9.93 -5.64 1.81
C LYS A 202 -10.24 -4.14 1.75
N THR A 203 -9.21 -3.30 1.74
CA THR A 203 -9.41 -1.84 1.80
C THR A 203 -9.87 -1.26 0.47
N ILE A 204 -9.51 -1.86 -0.66
CA ILE A 204 -9.89 -1.38 -1.99
C ILE A 204 -11.27 -1.86 -2.40
N GLU A 205 -11.68 -3.05 -1.98
CA GLU A 205 -13.03 -3.58 -2.27
C GLU A 205 -14.14 -2.84 -1.52
N GLY A 206 -13.81 -1.92 -0.61
CA GLY A 206 -14.82 -1.19 0.18
C GLY A 206 -15.60 -2.12 1.11
N GLY A 207 -15.09 -3.32 1.35
CA GLY A 207 -15.69 -4.33 2.18
C GLY A 207 -15.54 -4.01 3.66
N GLU A 208 -16.64 -4.09 4.38
CA GLU A 208 -16.69 -4.17 5.84
C GLU A 208 -15.65 -5.19 6.33
N VAL A 209 -14.86 -4.83 7.34
CA VAL A 209 -13.77 -5.65 7.88
C VAL A 209 -14.33 -6.99 8.36
N VAL A 210 -14.31 -8.01 7.54
CA VAL A 210 -14.54 -9.38 7.99
C VAL A 210 -13.23 -9.87 8.59
N GLU A 211 -13.25 -10.07 9.90
CA GLU A 211 -12.14 -10.62 10.67
C GLU A 211 -11.70 -11.96 10.07
N ILE A 212 -10.51 -12.01 9.45
CA ILE A 212 -9.94 -13.29 9.02
C ILE A 212 -9.45 -14.00 10.27
N ARG A 213 -10.27 -14.91 10.79
CA ARG A 213 -9.80 -15.89 11.75
C ARG A 213 -8.90 -16.88 10.99
N ALA A 214 -7.63 -16.91 11.35
CA ALA A 214 -6.75 -17.98 10.97
C ALA A 214 -7.29 -19.26 11.63
N VAL A 215 -7.96 -20.12 10.88
CA VAL A 215 -8.36 -21.44 11.35
C VAL A 215 -7.14 -22.33 11.22
N SER A 216 -6.38 -22.45 12.32
CA SER A 216 -5.35 -23.48 12.44
C SER A 216 -6.04 -24.82 12.69
N SER A 217 -6.24 -25.63 11.67
CA SER A 217 -6.64 -27.00 11.81
C SER A 217 -5.41 -27.88 12.02
N THR A 218 -4.99 -28.09 13.25
CA THR A 218 -4.09 -29.18 13.62
C THR A 218 -4.90 -30.48 13.63
N SER A 219 -4.87 -31.22 12.54
CA SER A 219 -5.34 -32.60 12.50
C SER A 219 -4.19 -33.49 12.96
N LEU A 220 -4.19 -33.86 14.23
CA LEU A 220 -3.43 -35.01 14.73
C LEU A 220 -4.16 -36.28 14.29
N ARG A 221 -3.61 -36.99 13.32
CA ARG A 221 -3.93 -38.42 13.10
C ARG A 221 -2.92 -39.26 13.88
N THR A 222 -3.42 -39.93 14.89
CA THR A 222 -2.83 -41.13 15.49
C THR A 222 -2.82 -42.29 14.50
#